data_a2b191f1b1a4d151e2d144295ac30217
#
_entry.id   a2b191f1b1a4d151e2d144295ac30217
#
_cell.length_a   1.000
_cell.length_b   1.000
_cell.length_c   1.000
_cell.angle_alpha   90.00
_cell.angle_beta   90.00
_cell.angle_gamma   90.00
#
_symmetry.space_group_name_H-M   'P 1'
#
loop_
_entity.id
_entity.type
_entity.pdbx_description
1 polymer ?
#
loop_
_entity_poly.entity_id
_entity_poly.type
_entity_poly.pdbx_seq_one_letter_code
_entity_poly.pdbx_strand_id
1 'polypeptide(L)'
;MDKTPIVFDEFKYVGDALGIERHVIKDIENIITKLDRVSRLKSWRLKSLNVFAPSTIRASVSNKNKLPDLLLANFWNTFWGIIRNVNIDEIVVYSGVKVTFRTAGDFARDTANIHVGDGTDPEKFDDHKLSSDIKSFKADVSLGYDSSKSRVTASAVTDVDVQEVGITEEVYDDGGNSRTALITRKVISYSAGSTICVYIDFKKPWLYNIAKVWHGILANLNVDGVVDEAGNSFTVRSSGDLNSSGAVVMLSPSTVSWEPTLHSIPDALKPDQYVHIHSARKYSMLIYDVYRAPSTDEEWQTIGLKMGLFDTDGNSHDTYIAVLPLDTPITFKSLITNLLQIRLVAL
;
A
#
# COMPACT_ATOMS: atom_id res chain seq x y z
N MET A 1 2.76 -40.71 -22.75
CA MET A 1 2.84 -40.35 -21.31
C MET A 1 2.53 -38.89 -21.18
N ASP A 2 1.37 -38.62 -20.72
CA ASP A 2 0.79 -37.29 -20.61
C ASP A 2 1.44 -36.52 -19.45
N LYS A 3 1.96 -35.34 -19.71
CA LYS A 3 2.91 -34.67 -18.82
C LYS A 3 2.39 -33.35 -18.20
N THR A 4 1.09 -33.07 -18.24
CA THR A 4 0.63 -31.72 -17.95
C THR A 4 -0.38 -31.54 -16.82
N PRO A 5 -1.05 -32.50 -16.21
CA PRO A 5 -2.19 -32.21 -15.34
C PRO A 5 -1.87 -31.84 -13.89
N ILE A 6 -0.78 -32.35 -13.32
CA ILE A 6 -0.62 -32.35 -11.85
C ILE A 6 -0.37 -30.94 -11.27
N VAL A 7 0.36 -30.09 -11.97
CA VAL A 7 0.70 -28.75 -11.48
C VAL A 7 -0.52 -27.82 -11.50
N PHE A 8 -1.37 -27.95 -12.51
CA PHE A 8 -2.55 -27.07 -12.65
C PHE A 8 -3.67 -27.41 -11.67
N ASP A 9 -3.85 -28.69 -11.33
CA ASP A 9 -4.85 -29.09 -10.34
C ASP A 9 -4.44 -28.69 -8.92
N GLU A 10 -3.14 -28.75 -8.57
CA GLU A 10 -2.64 -28.25 -7.29
C GLU A 10 -2.81 -26.73 -7.17
N PHE A 11 -2.53 -25.95 -8.22
CA PHE A 11 -2.76 -24.51 -8.23
C PHE A 11 -4.24 -24.16 -8.07
N LYS A 12 -5.12 -24.86 -8.75
CA LYS A 12 -6.56 -24.67 -8.64
C LYS A 12 -7.06 -25.00 -7.24
N TYR A 13 -6.60 -26.10 -6.67
CA TYR A 13 -6.96 -26.54 -5.32
C TYR A 13 -6.45 -25.54 -4.26
N VAL A 14 -5.21 -25.08 -4.36
CA VAL A 14 -4.63 -24.06 -3.49
C VAL A 14 -5.34 -22.73 -3.69
N GLY A 15 -5.68 -22.37 -4.92
CA GLY A 15 -6.43 -21.16 -5.24
C GLY A 15 -7.82 -21.13 -4.59
N ASP A 16 -8.56 -22.21 -4.72
CA ASP A 16 -9.91 -22.35 -4.14
C ASP A 16 -9.84 -22.39 -2.59
N ALA A 17 -8.85 -23.07 -2.01
CA ALA A 17 -8.65 -23.16 -0.56
C ALA A 17 -8.19 -21.84 0.09
N LEU A 18 -7.46 -20.99 -0.67
CA LEU A 18 -6.93 -19.71 -0.19
C LEU A 18 -7.77 -18.52 -0.64
N GLY A 19 -8.88 -18.73 -1.35
CA GLY A 19 -9.72 -17.66 -1.89
C GLY A 19 -9.01 -16.81 -2.95
N ILE A 20 -8.04 -17.40 -3.68
CA ILE A 20 -7.36 -16.74 -4.79
C ILE A 20 -8.31 -16.70 -5.99
N GLU A 21 -8.50 -15.52 -6.58
CA GLU A 21 -9.42 -15.42 -7.72
C GLU A 21 -8.88 -16.13 -8.97
N ARG A 22 -9.80 -16.70 -9.71
CA ARG A 22 -9.52 -17.48 -10.94
C ARG A 22 -8.71 -16.71 -11.99
N HIS A 23 -8.83 -15.38 -12.08
CA HIS A 23 -8.05 -14.62 -13.04
C HIS A 23 -6.56 -14.55 -12.68
N VAL A 24 -6.23 -14.43 -11.38
CA VAL A 24 -4.84 -14.42 -10.89
C VAL A 24 -4.20 -15.78 -11.11
N ILE A 25 -4.97 -16.87 -10.85
CA ILE A 25 -4.53 -18.24 -11.14
C ILE A 25 -4.24 -18.36 -12.63
N LYS A 26 -5.14 -17.88 -13.48
CA LYS A 26 -4.97 -17.94 -14.94
C LYS A 26 -3.77 -17.15 -15.44
N ASP A 27 -3.46 -16.02 -14.82
CA ASP A 27 -2.27 -15.22 -15.14
C ASP A 27 -0.98 -15.94 -14.71
N ILE A 28 -0.97 -16.55 -13.52
CA ILE A 28 0.14 -17.41 -13.07
C ILE A 28 0.30 -18.61 -14.00
N GLU A 29 -0.80 -19.29 -14.36
CA GLU A 29 -0.79 -20.40 -15.32
C GLU A 29 -0.22 -20.00 -16.68
N ASN A 30 -0.62 -18.83 -17.20
CA ASN A 30 -0.12 -18.30 -18.46
C ASN A 30 1.39 -18.01 -18.41
N ILE A 31 1.87 -17.47 -17.30
CA ILE A 31 3.28 -17.16 -17.09
C ILE A 31 4.08 -18.46 -16.95
N ILE A 32 3.62 -19.42 -16.16
CA ILE A 32 4.25 -20.75 -16.00
C ILE A 32 4.30 -21.44 -17.34
N THR A 33 3.22 -21.41 -18.12
CA THR A 33 3.17 -22.02 -19.46
C THR A 33 4.17 -21.38 -20.41
N LYS A 34 4.37 -20.07 -20.35
CA LYS A 34 5.41 -19.35 -21.12
C LYS A 34 6.79 -19.74 -20.67
N LEU A 35 7.04 -19.84 -19.36
CA LEU A 35 8.32 -20.27 -18.79
C LEU A 35 8.66 -21.72 -19.15
N ASP A 36 7.68 -22.63 -19.12
CA ASP A 36 7.87 -24.03 -19.50
C ASP A 36 8.29 -24.17 -20.97
N ARG A 37 7.71 -23.38 -21.86
CA ARG A 37 8.12 -23.31 -23.27
C ARG A 37 9.56 -22.82 -23.45
N VAL A 38 10.03 -21.90 -22.62
CA VAL A 38 11.36 -21.30 -22.72
C VAL A 38 12.42 -22.17 -22.06
N SER A 39 12.12 -22.81 -20.93
CA SER A 39 13.12 -23.44 -20.05
C SER A 39 13.28 -24.95 -20.24
N ARG A 40 12.39 -25.63 -20.96
CA ARG A 40 12.37 -27.10 -21.08
C ARG A 40 12.45 -27.83 -19.73
N LEU A 41 11.89 -27.29 -18.68
CA LEU A 41 11.93 -27.87 -17.33
C LEU A 41 11.11 -29.16 -17.28
N LYS A 42 11.77 -30.26 -16.96
CA LYS A 42 11.21 -31.62 -16.99
C LYS A 42 10.40 -32.01 -15.75
N SER A 43 10.50 -31.26 -14.67
CA SER A 43 9.68 -31.49 -13.47
C SER A 43 9.66 -30.21 -12.59
N TRP A 44 8.47 -29.71 -12.33
CA TRP A 44 8.26 -28.65 -11.35
C TRP A 44 7.67 -29.27 -10.08
N ARG A 45 8.30 -29.01 -8.97
CA ARG A 45 7.64 -29.10 -7.67
C ARG A 45 7.52 -27.68 -7.16
N LEU A 46 6.34 -27.29 -6.73
CA LEU A 46 6.06 -25.98 -6.19
C LEU A 46 5.75 -26.12 -4.71
N LYS A 47 6.43 -25.36 -3.88
CA LYS A 47 6.06 -25.18 -2.47
C LYS A 47 5.44 -23.80 -2.31
N SER A 48 4.20 -23.75 -1.88
CA SER A 48 3.52 -22.52 -1.53
C SER A 48 3.82 -22.15 -0.07
N LEU A 49 4.28 -20.92 0.13
CA LEU A 49 4.57 -20.31 1.42
C LEU A 49 3.66 -19.10 1.59
N ASN A 50 2.75 -19.17 2.55
CA ASN A 50 1.79 -18.10 2.80
C ASN A 50 2.22 -17.27 4.00
N VAL A 51 2.37 -15.97 3.81
CA VAL A 51 2.63 -15.01 4.86
C VAL A 51 1.45 -14.05 4.97
N PHE A 52 0.81 -14.06 6.11
CA PHE A 52 -0.23 -13.10 6.44
C PHE A 52 0.38 -11.93 7.21
N ALA A 53 0.37 -10.75 6.60
CA ALA A 53 0.80 -9.52 7.24
C ALA A 53 -0.43 -8.61 7.39
N PRO A 54 -1.05 -8.51 8.57
CA PRO A 54 -2.13 -7.58 8.77
C PRO A 54 -1.60 -6.16 8.58
N SER A 55 -2.13 -5.46 7.58
CA SER A 55 -1.87 -4.05 7.39
C SER A 55 -2.62 -3.28 8.46
N THR A 56 -1.92 -2.44 9.19
CA THR A 56 -2.50 -1.62 10.25
C THR A 56 -2.41 -0.14 9.92
N ILE A 57 -2.88 0.24 8.74
CA ILE A 57 -3.18 1.64 8.44
C ILE A 57 -4.63 1.90 8.83
N ARG A 58 -4.82 2.86 9.73
CA ARG A 58 -6.14 3.23 10.24
C ARG A 58 -6.31 4.72 10.26
N ALA A 59 -7.51 5.20 9.94
CA ALA A 59 -7.88 6.58 10.18
C ALA A 59 -8.76 6.69 11.43
N SER A 60 -8.65 7.81 12.14
CA SER A 60 -9.51 8.14 13.28
C SER A 60 -9.70 9.65 13.37
N VAL A 61 -10.81 10.09 13.94
CA VAL A 61 -11.10 11.50 14.20
C VAL A 61 -10.92 11.82 15.67
N SER A 62 -10.41 13.01 15.99
CA SER A 62 -10.20 13.47 17.35
C SER A 62 -11.52 13.50 18.12
N ASN A 63 -11.43 13.08 19.34
CA ASN A 63 -12.50 13.02 20.33
C ASN A 63 -13.52 11.89 20.14
N LYS A 64 -13.26 10.81 20.75
CA LYS A 64 -14.10 9.70 21.21
C LYS A 64 -13.99 8.39 20.45
N ASN A 65 -13.59 7.42 21.26
CA ASN A 65 -14.01 6.02 21.23
C ASN A 65 -13.85 5.25 19.90
N LYS A 66 -12.81 4.38 19.89
CA LYS A 66 -12.80 3.08 19.19
C LYS A 66 -13.77 2.98 18.00
N LEU A 67 -13.56 3.79 16.98
CA LEU A 67 -14.35 3.64 15.77
C LEU A 67 -13.55 2.92 14.70
N PRO A 68 -14.20 2.04 13.94
CA PRO A 68 -13.57 1.29 12.88
C PRO A 68 -13.06 2.21 11.77
N ASP A 69 -12.33 1.62 10.90
CA ASP A 69 -11.63 2.19 9.77
C ASP A 69 -12.46 3.22 9.01
N LEU A 70 -11.94 4.45 8.91
CA LEU A 70 -12.53 5.52 8.12
C LEU A 70 -12.00 5.56 6.69
N LEU A 71 -11.02 4.71 6.37
CA LEU A 71 -10.35 4.71 5.07
C LEU A 71 -11.26 4.12 4.01
N LEU A 72 -11.50 4.89 2.94
CA LEU A 72 -12.37 4.53 1.85
C LEU A 72 -11.63 3.78 0.73
N ALA A 73 -12.38 3.29 -0.25
CA ALA A 73 -11.84 2.60 -1.41
C ALA A 73 -10.78 3.44 -2.15
N ASN A 74 -11.00 4.75 -2.27
CA ASN A 74 -10.07 5.64 -2.94
C ASN A 74 -8.70 5.68 -2.24
N PHE A 75 -8.66 5.77 -0.89
CA PHE A 75 -7.40 5.69 -0.16
C PHE A 75 -6.61 4.43 -0.53
N TRP A 76 -7.26 3.25 -0.46
CA TRP A 76 -6.59 1.98 -0.72
C TRP A 76 -6.16 1.85 -2.17
N ASN A 77 -6.99 2.30 -3.10
CA ASN A 77 -6.65 2.28 -4.52
C ASN A 77 -5.41 3.16 -4.79
N THR A 78 -5.40 4.38 -4.28
CA THR A 78 -4.24 5.28 -4.41
C THR A 78 -3.01 4.69 -3.75
N PHE A 79 -3.14 4.21 -2.52
CA PHE A 79 -2.03 3.62 -1.76
C PHE A 79 -1.41 2.41 -2.48
N TRP A 80 -2.24 1.49 -2.98
CA TRP A 80 -1.75 0.34 -3.74
C TRP A 80 -1.19 0.73 -5.10
N GLY A 81 -1.74 1.76 -5.73
CA GLY A 81 -1.21 2.31 -6.97
C GLY A 81 0.21 2.84 -6.82
N ILE A 82 0.47 3.58 -5.74
CA ILE A 82 1.80 4.09 -5.40
C ILE A 82 2.77 2.92 -5.16
N ILE A 83 2.41 1.96 -4.33
CA ILE A 83 3.28 0.82 -4.01
C ILE A 83 3.59 -0.01 -5.25
N ARG A 84 2.65 -0.16 -6.17
CA ARG A 84 2.84 -0.91 -7.42
C ARG A 84 3.51 -0.10 -8.52
N ASN A 85 3.60 1.21 -8.38
CA ASN A 85 3.98 2.14 -9.43
C ASN A 85 3.16 1.94 -10.71
N VAL A 86 1.84 1.92 -10.58
CA VAL A 86 0.90 1.78 -11.70
C VAL A 86 -0.26 2.75 -11.55
N ASN A 87 -0.77 3.24 -12.65
CA ASN A 87 -2.01 4.01 -12.65
C ASN A 87 -3.19 3.12 -12.27
N ILE A 88 -4.14 3.68 -11.56
CA ILE A 88 -5.32 2.95 -11.06
C ILE A 88 -6.56 3.44 -11.79
N ASP A 89 -7.23 2.50 -12.45
CA ASP A 89 -8.48 2.72 -13.16
C ASP A 89 -9.70 2.73 -12.22
N GLU A 90 -10.79 3.29 -12.72
CA GLU A 90 -12.11 3.27 -12.09
C GLU A 90 -12.20 3.94 -10.71
N ILE A 91 -11.33 4.90 -10.41
CA ILE A 91 -11.49 5.73 -9.23
C ILE A 91 -12.73 6.60 -9.39
N VAL A 92 -13.62 6.58 -8.40
CA VAL A 92 -14.79 7.46 -8.37
C VAL A 92 -14.42 8.73 -7.61
N VAL A 93 -14.25 9.83 -8.35
CA VAL A 93 -13.90 11.13 -7.77
C VAL A 93 -15.13 11.80 -7.11
N TYR A 94 -14.89 12.87 -6.37
CA TYR A 94 -15.93 13.55 -5.57
C TYR A 94 -17.18 13.95 -6.37
N SER A 95 -17.01 14.28 -7.64
CA SER A 95 -18.13 14.57 -8.57
C SER A 95 -18.93 13.33 -9.02
N GLY A 96 -18.51 12.11 -8.65
CA GLY A 96 -19.13 10.86 -9.06
C GLY A 96 -18.65 10.32 -10.42
N VAL A 97 -17.71 10.99 -11.08
CA VAL A 97 -17.13 10.54 -12.35
C VAL A 97 -16.05 9.49 -12.08
N LYS A 98 -15.99 8.47 -12.93
CA LYS A 98 -14.89 7.49 -12.92
C LYS A 98 -13.71 7.99 -13.75
N VAL A 99 -12.52 7.92 -13.19
CA VAL A 99 -11.27 8.35 -13.83
C VAL A 99 -10.15 7.35 -13.55
N THR A 100 -9.06 7.46 -14.29
CA THR A 100 -7.80 6.77 -14.02
C THR A 100 -6.87 7.72 -13.29
N PHE A 101 -6.38 7.36 -12.11
CA PHE A 101 -5.41 8.16 -11.36
C PHE A 101 -3.98 7.86 -11.79
N ARG A 102 -3.18 8.92 -11.94
CA ARG A 102 -1.74 8.86 -12.16
C ARG A 102 -0.99 8.56 -10.87
N THR A 103 -1.10 7.35 -10.35
CA THR A 103 -0.33 6.91 -9.19
C THR A 103 1.11 6.48 -9.55
N ALA A 104 1.38 6.33 -10.84
CA ALA A 104 2.73 6.20 -11.40
C ALA A 104 3.05 7.49 -12.17
N GLY A 105 3.78 8.39 -11.56
CA GLY A 105 4.13 9.69 -12.16
C GLY A 105 3.67 10.87 -11.30
N ASP A 106 3.35 11.99 -11.95
CA ASP A 106 2.85 13.21 -11.31
C ASP A 106 1.58 12.94 -10.50
N PHE A 107 1.66 13.06 -9.18
CA PHE A 107 0.63 12.56 -8.29
C PHE A 107 -0.22 13.67 -7.68
N ALA A 108 0.33 14.47 -6.77
CA ALA A 108 -0.43 15.44 -5.99
C ALA A 108 -0.37 16.84 -6.59
N ARG A 109 -1.46 17.63 -6.43
CA ARG A 109 -1.58 18.96 -7.04
C ARG A 109 -1.99 20.06 -6.09
N ASP A 110 -2.66 19.74 -5.02
CA ASP A 110 -3.01 20.69 -3.99
C ASP A 110 -3.01 20.03 -2.62
N THR A 111 -2.98 20.84 -1.59
CA THR A 111 -3.10 20.38 -0.22
C THR A 111 -4.48 19.76 -0.02
N ALA A 112 -4.53 18.68 0.74
CA ALA A 112 -5.76 18.01 1.14
C ALA A 112 -6.76 18.99 1.78
N ASN A 113 -8.04 18.72 1.59
CA ASN A 113 -9.11 19.48 2.23
C ASN A 113 -9.87 18.60 3.23
N ILE A 114 -10.31 19.21 4.32
CA ILE A 114 -11.31 18.63 5.22
C ILE A 114 -12.67 19.14 4.77
N HIS A 115 -13.51 18.23 4.30
CA HIS A 115 -14.90 18.48 3.99
C HIS A 115 -15.75 18.19 5.21
N VAL A 116 -16.76 19.04 5.45
CA VAL A 116 -17.72 18.91 6.53
C VAL A 116 -19.14 18.98 6.00
N GLY A 117 -20.03 18.24 6.64
CA GLY A 117 -21.41 18.14 6.23
C GLY A 117 -22.37 17.98 7.40
N ASP A 118 -23.68 18.05 7.15
CA ASP A 118 -24.76 17.78 8.09
C ASP A 118 -25.44 16.42 7.84
N GLY A 119 -24.88 15.62 6.96
CA GLY A 119 -25.36 14.29 6.66
C GLY A 119 -25.14 13.31 7.81
N THR A 120 -26.09 12.40 7.97
CA THR A 120 -26.09 11.36 9.00
C THR A 120 -26.16 9.94 8.45
N ASP A 121 -26.07 9.78 7.13
CA ASP A 121 -26.07 8.46 6.50
C ASP A 121 -24.87 7.65 6.94
N PRO A 122 -25.04 6.34 7.25
CA PRO A 122 -23.94 5.48 7.62
C PRO A 122 -22.84 5.45 6.55
N GLU A 123 -21.58 5.41 7.01
CA GLU A 123 -20.42 5.34 6.13
C GLU A 123 -20.41 4.02 5.33
N LYS A 124 -20.03 4.11 4.06
CA LYS A 124 -19.79 2.96 3.19
C LYS A 124 -18.37 3.02 2.64
N PHE A 125 -17.79 1.88 2.44
CA PHE A 125 -16.41 1.79 1.92
C PHE A 125 -16.21 2.46 0.55
N ASP A 126 -17.23 2.43 -0.29
CA ASP A 126 -17.24 3.00 -1.63
C ASP A 126 -17.81 4.42 -1.71
N ASP A 127 -18.00 5.08 -0.56
CA ASP A 127 -18.36 6.49 -0.55
C ASP A 127 -17.30 7.31 -1.28
N HIS A 128 -17.74 8.19 -2.16
CA HIS A 128 -16.87 9.07 -2.95
C HIS A 128 -17.12 10.55 -2.65
N LYS A 129 -18.13 10.85 -1.83
CA LYS A 129 -18.47 12.19 -1.35
C LYS A 129 -19.16 12.10 0.01
N LEU A 130 -19.28 13.22 0.72
CA LEU A 130 -20.16 13.31 1.88
C LEU A 130 -21.63 13.17 1.45
N SER A 131 -22.50 12.73 2.35
CA SER A 131 -23.94 12.62 2.05
C SER A 131 -24.59 13.99 1.93
N SER A 132 -24.09 14.98 2.69
CA SER A 132 -24.55 16.37 2.62
C SER A 132 -23.37 17.31 2.88
N ASP A 133 -22.61 17.67 1.84
CA ASP A 133 -21.44 18.53 1.92
C ASP A 133 -21.88 20.01 2.12
N ILE A 134 -21.40 20.66 3.17
CA ILE A 134 -21.70 22.07 3.48
C ILE A 134 -20.52 22.95 3.14
N LYS A 135 -19.29 22.53 3.52
CA LYS A 135 -18.09 23.36 3.43
C LYS A 135 -16.83 22.52 3.39
N SER A 136 -15.79 23.07 2.78
CA SER A 136 -14.45 22.52 2.85
C SER A 136 -13.46 23.52 3.42
N PHE A 137 -12.43 23.01 4.11
CA PHE A 137 -11.35 23.78 4.70
C PHE A 137 -10.02 23.19 4.23
N LYS A 138 -9.08 24.04 3.85
CA LYS A 138 -7.72 23.58 3.58
C LYS A 138 -7.16 22.95 4.84
N ALA A 139 -6.64 21.75 4.74
CA ALA A 139 -6.08 21.04 5.89
C ALA A 139 -4.69 21.58 6.26
N ASP A 140 -4.47 21.74 7.54
CA ASP A 140 -3.11 21.81 8.12
C ASP A 140 -2.65 20.36 8.34
N VAL A 141 -1.59 19.96 7.61
CA VAL A 141 -1.11 18.57 7.62
C VAL A 141 0.21 18.48 8.35
N SER A 142 0.26 17.61 9.35
CA SER A 142 1.45 17.37 10.16
C SER A 142 1.79 15.89 10.26
N LEU A 143 3.05 15.59 10.60
CA LEU A 143 3.58 14.25 10.70
C LEU A 143 4.31 14.04 12.01
N GLY A 144 4.07 12.91 12.65
CA GLY A 144 4.78 12.49 13.86
C GLY A 144 4.92 10.97 13.93
N TYR A 145 5.72 10.50 14.87
CA TYR A 145 5.83 9.06 15.17
C TYR A 145 6.14 8.84 16.65
N ASP A 146 5.80 7.65 17.12
CA ASP A 146 6.22 7.07 18.40
C ASP A 146 6.77 5.66 18.18
N SER A 147 7.13 4.94 19.22
CA SER A 147 7.70 3.58 19.11
C SER A 147 6.75 2.54 18.50
N SER A 148 5.46 2.83 18.37
CA SER A 148 4.42 1.90 17.91
C SER A 148 3.84 2.21 16.55
N LYS A 149 4.01 3.44 16.06
CA LYS A 149 3.39 3.93 14.82
C LYS A 149 3.96 5.24 14.32
N SER A 150 3.68 5.51 13.06
CA SER A 150 3.77 6.85 12.47
C SER A 150 2.37 7.40 12.24
N ARG A 151 2.18 8.71 12.34
CA ARG A 151 0.88 9.36 12.23
C ARG A 151 0.96 10.58 11.33
N VAL A 152 0.11 10.61 10.31
CA VAL A 152 -0.23 11.82 9.56
C VAL A 152 -1.51 12.40 10.15
N THR A 153 -1.50 13.70 10.43
CA THR A 153 -2.66 14.42 10.97
C THR A 153 -3.06 15.50 10.00
N ALA A 154 -4.32 15.49 9.58
CA ALA A 154 -4.94 16.60 8.86
C ALA A 154 -5.90 17.31 9.81
N SER A 155 -5.78 18.65 9.96
CA SER A 155 -6.60 19.42 10.87
C SER A 155 -7.13 20.71 10.25
N ALA A 156 -8.31 21.14 10.73
CA ALA A 156 -8.92 22.41 10.40
C ALA A 156 -9.85 22.87 11.52
N VAL A 157 -10.07 24.18 11.63
CA VAL A 157 -11.10 24.74 12.52
C VAL A 157 -12.38 24.94 11.73
N THR A 158 -13.48 24.32 12.18
CA THR A 158 -14.80 24.52 11.56
C THR A 158 -15.50 25.77 12.12
N ASP A 159 -16.14 26.51 11.25
CA ASP A 159 -16.98 27.65 11.61
C ASP A 159 -18.49 27.33 11.50
N VAL A 160 -18.81 26.06 11.27
CA VAL A 160 -20.18 25.54 11.18
C VAL A 160 -20.34 24.31 12.06
N ASP A 161 -21.59 24.00 12.43
CA ASP A 161 -21.90 22.73 13.07
C ASP A 161 -21.77 21.59 12.07
N VAL A 162 -21.23 20.46 12.49
CA VAL A 162 -20.83 19.33 11.64
C VAL A 162 -21.47 18.05 12.14
N GLN A 163 -21.98 17.22 11.23
CA GLN A 163 -22.48 15.88 11.50
C GLN A 163 -21.70 14.79 10.75
N GLU A 164 -20.93 15.19 9.73
CA GLU A 164 -20.01 14.29 9.02
C GLU A 164 -18.73 15.02 8.60
N VAL A 165 -17.64 14.29 8.52
CA VAL A 165 -16.33 14.80 8.12
C VAL A 165 -15.63 13.83 7.18
N GLY A 166 -14.87 14.35 6.24
CA GLY A 166 -14.00 13.57 5.36
C GLY A 166 -12.77 14.35 4.93
N ILE A 167 -11.71 13.61 4.56
CA ILE A 167 -10.54 14.20 3.89
C ILE A 167 -10.61 13.87 2.43
N THR A 168 -10.27 14.84 1.60
CA THR A 168 -10.03 14.66 0.17
C THR A 168 -8.54 14.85 -0.14
N GLU A 169 -8.07 14.10 -1.13
CA GLU A 169 -6.80 14.33 -1.81
C GLU A 169 -7.06 14.91 -3.19
N GLU A 170 -6.12 15.72 -3.67
CA GLU A 170 -6.12 16.23 -5.04
C GLU A 170 -5.08 15.47 -5.85
N VAL A 171 -5.53 14.82 -6.92
CA VAL A 171 -4.69 13.97 -7.77
C VAL A 171 -4.90 14.26 -9.23
N TYR A 172 -3.94 13.90 -10.09
CA TYR A 172 -4.13 13.97 -11.52
C TYR A 172 -4.78 12.71 -12.07
N ASP A 173 -5.71 12.91 -13.02
CA ASP A 173 -6.15 11.85 -13.90
C ASP A 173 -5.12 11.62 -15.06
N ASP A 174 -5.33 10.58 -15.85
CA ASP A 174 -4.48 10.24 -17.02
C ASP A 174 -4.49 11.32 -18.08
N GLY A 175 -5.55 12.13 -18.16
CA GLY A 175 -5.65 13.31 -19.00
C GLY A 175 -4.90 14.54 -18.48
N GLY A 176 -4.30 14.47 -17.27
CA GLY A 176 -3.58 15.59 -16.63
C GLY A 176 -4.51 16.60 -15.95
N ASN A 177 -5.78 16.26 -15.72
CA ASN A 177 -6.70 17.13 -15.00
C ASN A 177 -6.65 16.86 -13.51
N SER A 178 -6.66 17.89 -12.67
CA SER A 178 -6.82 17.75 -11.22
C SER A 178 -8.19 17.18 -10.87
N ARG A 179 -8.20 16.24 -9.95
CA ARG A 179 -9.40 15.54 -9.46
C ARG A 179 -9.37 15.44 -7.95
N THR A 180 -10.50 15.72 -7.34
CA THR A 180 -10.72 15.58 -5.89
C THR A 180 -11.24 14.20 -5.58
N ALA A 181 -10.58 13.45 -4.70
CA ALA A 181 -10.99 12.13 -4.25
C ALA A 181 -11.20 12.10 -2.74
N LEU A 182 -12.36 11.65 -2.28
CA LEU A 182 -12.63 11.43 -0.87
C LEU A 182 -11.90 10.15 -0.42
N ILE A 183 -11.01 10.27 0.56
CA ILE A 183 -10.19 9.15 1.07
C ILE A 183 -10.60 8.69 2.46
N THR A 184 -11.26 9.57 3.24
CA THR A 184 -11.84 9.19 4.54
C THR A 184 -13.26 9.78 4.66
N ARG A 185 -14.13 9.12 5.44
CA ARG A 185 -15.42 9.67 5.82
C ARG A 185 -15.83 9.16 7.20
N LYS A 186 -16.42 10.06 8.01
CA LYS A 186 -16.98 9.70 9.32
C LYS A 186 -18.20 10.55 9.64
N VAL A 187 -19.25 9.89 10.12
CA VAL A 187 -20.39 10.54 10.76
C VAL A 187 -20.04 10.83 12.22
N ILE A 188 -19.92 12.12 12.56
CA ILE A 188 -19.49 12.58 13.88
C ILE A 188 -19.90 14.03 14.07
N SER A 189 -20.37 14.39 15.28
CA SER A 189 -20.82 15.75 15.59
C SER A 189 -19.71 16.63 16.16
N TYR A 190 -19.59 17.83 15.59
CA TYR A 190 -18.77 18.92 16.11
C TYR A 190 -19.58 20.21 16.08
N SER A 191 -19.36 21.06 17.08
CA SER A 191 -19.91 22.43 17.08
C SER A 191 -19.00 23.40 16.33
N ALA A 192 -19.56 24.46 15.80
CA ALA A 192 -18.80 25.57 15.22
C ALA A 192 -17.72 26.06 16.19
N GLY A 193 -16.55 26.41 15.66
CA GLY A 193 -15.35 26.77 16.44
C GLY A 193 -14.51 25.60 16.92
N SER A 194 -14.92 24.35 16.66
CA SER A 194 -14.12 23.17 17.04
C SER A 194 -12.97 22.93 16.08
N THR A 195 -11.84 22.42 16.61
CA THR A 195 -10.77 21.88 15.77
C THR A 195 -11.08 20.42 15.44
N ILE A 196 -11.19 20.13 14.16
CA ILE A 196 -11.33 18.77 13.61
C ILE A 196 -9.91 18.26 13.31
N CYS A 197 -9.54 17.11 13.85
CA CYS A 197 -8.31 16.42 13.48
C CYS A 197 -8.64 15.03 12.98
N VAL A 198 -8.18 14.69 11.80
CA VAL A 198 -8.25 13.33 11.24
C VAL A 198 -6.85 12.76 11.23
N TYR A 199 -6.68 11.59 11.85
CA TYR A 199 -5.40 10.90 11.98
C TYR A 199 -5.36 9.70 11.04
N ILE A 200 -4.25 9.53 10.33
CA ILE A 200 -3.93 8.32 9.58
C ILE A 200 -2.70 7.68 10.23
N ASP A 201 -2.90 6.57 10.92
CA ASP A 201 -1.87 5.83 11.65
C ASP A 201 -1.31 4.70 10.78
N PHE A 202 0.01 4.68 10.63
CA PHE A 202 0.79 3.63 10.00
C PHE A 202 1.51 2.82 11.09
N LYS A 203 1.05 1.59 11.34
CA LYS A 203 1.65 0.68 12.35
C LYS A 203 2.43 -0.42 11.64
N LYS A 204 3.07 -1.33 12.41
CA LYS A 204 3.73 -2.52 11.86
C LYS A 204 2.81 -3.21 10.82
N PRO A 205 3.30 -3.55 9.64
CA PRO A 205 4.71 -3.55 9.20
C PRO A 205 5.22 -2.24 8.58
N TRP A 206 4.38 -1.19 8.46
CA TRP A 206 4.69 0.05 7.76
C TRP A 206 5.72 0.90 8.49
N LEU A 207 6.65 1.48 7.74
CA LEU A 207 7.71 2.33 8.25
C LEU A 207 7.38 3.83 8.18
N TYR A 208 8.17 4.63 8.85
CA TYR A 208 8.02 6.10 8.85
C TYR A 208 8.21 6.70 7.45
N ASN A 209 9.05 6.09 6.62
CA ASN A 209 9.25 6.54 5.24
C ASN A 209 7.96 6.60 4.43
N ILE A 210 7.08 5.59 4.50
CA ILE A 210 5.81 5.63 3.78
C ILE A 210 4.84 6.66 4.37
N ALA A 211 4.87 6.88 5.68
CA ALA A 211 4.09 7.93 6.31
C ALA A 211 4.56 9.33 5.88
N LYS A 212 5.88 9.53 5.70
CA LYS A 212 6.44 10.76 5.11
C LYS A 212 5.95 10.99 3.70
N VAL A 213 5.98 9.96 2.86
CA VAL A 213 5.44 10.03 1.50
C VAL A 213 3.97 10.47 1.53
N TRP A 214 3.17 9.84 2.39
CA TRP A 214 1.75 10.16 2.49
C TRP A 214 1.50 11.58 3.04
N HIS A 215 2.30 12.01 4.01
CA HIS A 215 2.31 13.39 4.49
C HIS A 215 2.57 14.36 3.33
N GLY A 216 3.60 14.10 2.52
CA GLY A 216 3.94 14.93 1.37
C GLY A 216 2.80 15.01 0.34
N ILE A 217 2.11 13.91 0.09
CA ILE A 217 0.93 13.86 -0.79
C ILE A 217 -0.17 14.77 -0.24
N LEU A 218 -0.57 14.59 1.01
CA LEU A 218 -1.67 15.35 1.60
C LEU A 218 -1.33 16.83 1.81
N ALA A 219 -0.07 17.16 2.09
CA ALA A 219 0.39 18.53 2.26
C ALA A 219 0.78 19.21 0.94
N ASN A 220 0.84 18.46 -0.17
CA ASN A 220 1.35 18.88 -1.47
C ASN A 220 2.75 19.51 -1.38
N LEU A 221 3.66 18.83 -0.74
CA LEU A 221 5.03 19.30 -0.58
C LEU A 221 6.03 18.14 -0.71
N ASN A 222 7.26 18.46 -1.10
CA ASN A 222 8.37 17.54 -1.00
C ASN A 222 8.79 17.37 0.46
N VAL A 223 9.09 16.15 0.87
CA VAL A 223 9.34 15.83 2.29
C VAL A 223 10.79 15.48 2.53
N ASP A 224 11.41 16.21 3.43
CA ASP A 224 12.79 15.99 3.86
C ASP A 224 12.94 14.78 4.79
N GLY A 225 14.17 14.26 4.82
CA GLY A 225 14.58 13.27 5.81
C GLY A 225 14.00 11.89 5.56
N VAL A 226 13.55 11.56 4.36
CA VAL A 226 13.34 10.16 3.95
C VAL A 226 14.70 9.50 3.91
N VAL A 227 14.80 8.26 4.43
CA VAL A 227 16.09 7.57 4.57
C VAL A 227 16.11 6.36 3.66
N ASP A 228 17.09 6.29 2.77
CA ASP A 228 17.31 5.14 1.89
C ASP A 228 17.92 3.94 2.65
N GLU A 229 18.06 2.79 1.97
CA GLU A 229 18.60 1.58 2.59
C GLU A 229 20.08 1.71 3.03
N ALA A 230 20.82 2.65 2.45
CA ALA A 230 22.20 2.94 2.79
C ALA A 230 22.32 3.89 4.00
N GLY A 231 21.20 4.42 4.50
CA GLY A 231 21.17 5.38 5.61
C GLY A 231 21.32 6.83 5.18
N ASN A 232 21.28 7.13 3.88
CA ASN A 232 21.35 8.51 3.39
C ASN A 232 19.96 9.15 3.50
N SER A 233 19.94 10.39 3.99
CA SER A 233 18.74 11.20 4.04
C SER A 233 18.55 11.99 2.75
N PHE A 234 17.35 12.01 2.19
CA PHE A 234 17.02 12.76 0.99
C PHE A 234 15.63 13.40 1.10
N THR A 235 15.35 14.32 0.18
CA THR A 235 14.04 14.96 0.04
C THR A 235 13.25 14.22 -1.03
N VAL A 236 12.16 13.54 -0.65
CA VAL A 236 11.31 12.82 -1.60
C VAL A 236 10.42 13.80 -2.38
N ARG A 237 10.28 13.57 -3.68
CA ARG A 237 9.42 14.34 -4.58
C ARG A 237 7.95 13.92 -4.46
N SER A 238 7.29 14.26 -3.33
CA SER A 238 5.90 13.87 -3.08
C SER A 238 4.87 14.75 -3.79
N SER A 239 5.28 15.92 -4.30
CA SER A 239 4.42 16.84 -5.07
C SER A 239 4.61 16.73 -6.59
N GLY A 240 5.09 15.60 -7.08
CA GLY A 240 5.36 15.32 -8.50
C GLY A 240 5.54 13.84 -8.73
N ASP A 241 6.44 13.48 -9.66
CA ASP A 241 6.82 12.09 -9.88
C ASP A 241 7.44 11.50 -8.62
N LEU A 242 6.71 10.58 -8.00
CA LEU A 242 7.06 10.03 -6.70
C LEU A 242 7.97 8.80 -6.82
N ASN A 243 7.64 7.91 -7.77
CA ASN A 243 8.21 6.57 -7.82
C ASN A 243 9.11 6.37 -9.01
N SER A 244 10.28 5.76 -8.80
CA SER A 244 11.12 5.20 -9.86
C SER A 244 10.81 3.73 -10.12
N SER A 245 10.25 3.00 -9.15
CA SER A 245 9.93 1.57 -9.27
C SER A 245 8.78 1.17 -8.36
N GLY A 246 8.06 0.11 -8.73
CA GLY A 246 7.16 -0.58 -7.81
C GLY A 246 7.92 -1.28 -6.68
N ALA A 247 7.22 -1.57 -5.59
CA ALA A 247 7.81 -2.27 -4.46
C ALA A 247 8.24 -3.69 -4.84
N VAL A 248 9.40 -4.10 -4.35
CA VAL A 248 9.93 -5.46 -4.45
C VAL A 248 10.06 -6.08 -3.08
N VAL A 249 9.94 -7.41 -3.03
CA VAL A 249 10.13 -8.18 -1.80
C VAL A 249 11.61 -8.44 -1.60
N MET A 250 12.09 -8.10 -0.40
CA MET A 250 13.41 -8.42 0.10
C MET A 250 13.27 -9.46 1.21
N LEU A 251 14.15 -10.44 1.24
CA LEU A 251 14.19 -11.49 2.26
C LEU A 251 15.52 -11.43 3.01
N SER A 252 15.47 -11.64 4.32
CA SER A 252 16.67 -11.70 5.15
C SER A 252 16.66 -12.92 6.07
N PRO A 253 17.79 -13.62 6.22
CA PRO A 253 17.95 -14.67 7.21
C PRO A 253 18.06 -14.11 8.64
N SER A 254 18.27 -12.81 8.79
CA SER A 254 18.43 -12.13 10.07
C SER A 254 17.08 -11.68 10.64
N THR A 255 16.92 -11.84 11.95
CA THR A 255 15.78 -11.25 12.68
C THR A 255 16.06 -9.79 12.97
N VAL A 256 15.06 -8.93 12.77
CA VAL A 256 15.11 -7.52 13.14
C VAL A 256 14.01 -7.18 14.15
N SER A 257 14.28 -6.21 15.02
CA SER A 257 13.21 -5.57 15.80
C SER A 257 12.54 -4.50 14.95
N TRP A 258 11.24 -4.59 14.78
CA TRP A 258 10.51 -3.56 14.05
C TRP A 258 10.41 -2.28 14.88
N GLU A 259 10.74 -1.17 14.24
CA GLU A 259 10.48 0.18 14.71
C GLU A 259 10.13 1.07 13.50
N PRO A 260 9.35 2.15 13.68
CA PRO A 260 8.92 2.98 12.54
C PRO A 260 10.07 3.56 11.73
N THR A 261 11.20 3.85 12.35
CA THR A 261 12.38 4.50 11.74
C THR A 261 13.38 3.53 11.10
N LEU A 262 13.09 2.25 11.12
CA LEU A 262 13.94 1.24 10.48
C LEU A 262 14.09 1.56 8.98
N HIS A 263 15.32 1.60 8.48
CA HIS A 263 15.61 1.95 7.09
C HIS A 263 16.40 0.88 6.34
N SER A 264 16.92 -0.12 7.04
CA SER A 264 17.69 -1.20 6.46
C SER A 264 17.37 -2.54 7.12
N ILE A 265 17.61 -3.63 6.42
CA ILE A 265 17.48 -4.99 6.93
C ILE A 265 18.84 -5.66 6.71
N PRO A 266 19.53 -6.17 7.76
CA PRO A 266 20.79 -6.86 7.61
C PRO A 266 20.65 -8.06 6.67
N ASP A 267 21.65 -8.31 5.85
CA ASP A 267 21.75 -9.46 4.94
C ASP A 267 20.52 -9.62 4.02
N ALA A 268 19.80 -8.52 3.76
CA ALA A 268 18.63 -8.56 2.89
C ALA A 268 19.03 -8.81 1.45
N LEU A 269 18.39 -9.79 0.85
CA LEU A 269 18.61 -10.18 -0.54
C LEU A 269 17.29 -10.06 -1.31
N LYS A 270 17.39 -9.70 -2.59
CA LYS A 270 16.31 -9.95 -3.55
C LYS A 270 16.55 -11.34 -4.13
N PRO A 271 15.84 -12.39 -3.69
CA PRO A 271 16.05 -13.73 -4.22
C PRO A 271 15.79 -13.79 -5.72
N ASP A 272 16.44 -14.73 -6.41
CA ASP A 272 16.26 -14.92 -7.83
C ASP A 272 14.82 -15.38 -8.12
N GLN A 273 14.05 -14.51 -8.74
CA GLN A 273 12.62 -14.73 -8.95
C GLN A 273 12.28 -14.81 -10.44
N TYR A 274 11.34 -15.70 -10.79
CA TYR A 274 10.79 -15.81 -12.14
C TYR A 274 9.65 -14.84 -12.38
N VAL A 275 8.87 -14.56 -11.33
CA VAL A 275 7.62 -13.81 -11.41
C VAL A 275 7.44 -12.99 -10.17
N HIS A 276 7.01 -11.76 -10.37
CA HIS A 276 6.59 -10.85 -9.31
C HIS A 276 5.25 -10.24 -9.73
N ILE A 277 4.21 -10.48 -8.96
CA ILE A 277 2.85 -10.00 -9.26
C ILE A 277 2.26 -9.33 -8.03
N HIS A 278 1.76 -8.11 -8.22
CA HIS A 278 0.90 -7.45 -7.28
C HIS A 278 -0.56 -7.56 -7.73
N SER A 279 -1.44 -7.96 -6.84
CA SER A 279 -2.89 -7.91 -7.05
C SER A 279 -3.51 -7.09 -5.93
N ALA A 280 -4.15 -5.97 -6.27
CA ALA A 280 -4.83 -5.11 -5.31
C ALA A 280 -6.33 -5.32 -5.34
N ARG A 281 -6.96 -5.27 -4.17
CA ARG A 281 -8.40 -5.35 -3.96
C ARG A 281 -8.84 -4.37 -2.89
N LYS A 282 -10.17 -4.18 -2.74
CA LYS A 282 -10.79 -3.22 -1.82
C LYS A 282 -10.12 -3.14 -0.43
N TYR A 283 -9.71 -4.26 0.16
CA TYR A 283 -9.16 -4.30 1.51
C TYR A 283 -7.83 -5.03 1.62
N SER A 284 -7.23 -5.41 0.50
CA SER A 284 -5.99 -6.18 0.55
C SER A 284 -5.14 -6.00 -0.69
N MET A 285 -3.84 -6.12 -0.51
CA MET A 285 -2.88 -6.36 -1.57
C MET A 285 -2.30 -7.75 -1.38
N LEU A 286 -2.19 -8.48 -2.48
CA LEU A 286 -1.52 -9.76 -2.54
C LEU A 286 -0.26 -9.60 -3.39
N ILE A 287 0.87 -10.02 -2.85
CA ILE A 287 2.13 -10.12 -3.57
C ILE A 287 2.41 -11.60 -3.78
N TYR A 288 2.66 -11.97 -5.02
CA TYR A 288 3.01 -13.31 -5.42
C TYR A 288 4.38 -13.29 -6.06
N ASP A 289 5.33 -13.96 -5.43
CA ASP A 289 6.67 -14.13 -5.95
C ASP A 289 6.98 -15.60 -6.17
N VAL A 290 7.36 -15.95 -7.39
CA VAL A 290 7.83 -17.29 -7.73
C VAL A 290 9.34 -17.27 -7.80
N TYR A 291 9.99 -17.92 -6.86
CA TYR A 291 11.43 -17.96 -6.73
C TYR A 291 12.01 -19.23 -7.32
N ARG A 292 13.20 -19.11 -7.92
CA ARG A 292 13.97 -20.28 -8.36
C ARG A 292 14.30 -21.18 -7.17
N ALA A 293 14.43 -22.48 -7.48
CA ALA A 293 14.88 -23.44 -6.50
C ALA A 293 16.31 -23.10 -6.07
N PRO A 294 16.56 -22.82 -4.78
CA PRO A 294 17.92 -22.62 -4.30
C PRO A 294 18.71 -23.93 -4.35
N SER A 295 20.04 -23.84 -4.30
CA SER A 295 20.91 -25.00 -4.26
C SER A 295 20.86 -25.77 -2.94
N THR A 296 20.60 -25.06 -1.86
CA THR A 296 20.44 -25.56 -0.49
C THR A 296 19.15 -24.99 0.11
N ASP A 297 18.65 -25.60 1.18
CA ASP A 297 17.53 -25.02 1.92
C ASP A 297 17.95 -23.67 2.52
N GLU A 298 17.08 -22.67 2.35
CA GLU A 298 17.29 -21.30 2.84
C GLU A 298 16.21 -20.93 3.83
N GLU A 299 16.58 -20.34 4.96
CA GLU A 299 15.63 -19.84 5.97
C GLU A 299 15.59 -18.32 5.99
N TRP A 300 14.39 -17.76 6.01
CA TRP A 300 14.15 -16.34 6.02
C TRP A 300 13.37 -15.93 7.26
N GLN A 301 13.85 -14.96 7.98
CA GLN A 301 13.28 -14.49 9.25
C GLN A 301 12.64 -13.11 9.14
N THR A 302 12.97 -12.35 8.09
CA THR A 302 12.42 -11.01 7.89
C THR A 302 12.04 -10.81 6.41
N ILE A 303 10.90 -10.20 6.20
CA ILE A 303 10.43 -9.75 4.88
C ILE A 303 10.43 -8.23 4.87
N GLY A 304 11.01 -7.62 3.83
CA GLY A 304 10.94 -6.20 3.55
C GLY A 304 10.19 -5.90 2.26
N LEU A 305 9.51 -4.75 2.20
CA LEU A 305 9.07 -4.14 0.95
C LEU A 305 9.94 -2.93 0.69
N LYS A 306 10.64 -2.94 -0.44
CA LYS A 306 11.55 -1.89 -0.87
C LYS A 306 11.08 -1.33 -2.21
N MET A 307 11.07 -0.02 -2.37
CA MET A 307 10.74 0.65 -3.63
C MET A 307 11.72 1.78 -3.93
N GLY A 308 11.89 2.12 -5.18
CA GLY A 308 12.61 3.31 -5.59
C GLY A 308 11.73 4.54 -5.43
N LEU A 309 12.23 5.55 -4.74
CA LEU A 309 11.62 6.86 -4.61
C LEU A 309 12.52 7.90 -5.28
N PHE A 310 11.91 8.83 -6.00
CA PHE A 310 12.67 9.95 -6.59
C PHE A 310 12.92 11.06 -5.57
N ASP A 311 14.14 11.58 -5.57
CA ASP A 311 14.45 12.85 -4.93
C ASP A 311 14.05 14.06 -5.83
N THR A 312 14.26 15.27 -5.30
CA THR A 312 13.97 16.51 -6.03
C THR A 312 14.83 16.69 -7.28
N ASP A 313 15.98 16.06 -7.33
CA ASP A 313 16.92 16.13 -8.48
C ASP A 313 16.64 15.04 -9.53
N GLY A 314 15.70 14.11 -9.22
CA GLY A 314 15.30 13.00 -10.08
C GLY A 314 16.17 11.75 -9.93
N ASN A 315 16.99 11.67 -8.88
CA ASN A 315 17.72 10.45 -8.57
C ASN A 315 16.81 9.46 -7.84
N SER A 316 16.96 8.17 -8.15
CA SER A 316 16.21 7.10 -7.48
C SER A 316 16.94 6.61 -6.25
N HIS A 317 16.21 6.51 -5.14
CA HIS A 317 16.70 5.99 -3.86
C HIS A 317 15.92 4.75 -3.45
N ASP A 318 16.62 3.63 -3.30
CA ASP A 318 16.04 2.39 -2.79
C ASP A 318 15.64 2.56 -1.31
N THR A 319 14.36 2.48 -1.03
CA THR A 319 13.80 2.84 0.27
C THR A 319 12.88 1.74 0.80
N TYR A 320 13.12 1.27 2.02
CA TYR A 320 12.18 0.37 2.69
C TYR A 320 10.94 1.14 3.14
N ILE A 321 9.76 0.60 2.80
CA ILE A 321 8.44 1.16 3.16
C ILE A 321 7.69 0.30 4.15
N ALA A 322 8.03 -1.00 4.22
CA ALA A 322 7.50 -1.93 5.23
C ALA A 322 8.53 -3.00 5.58
N VAL A 323 8.53 -3.43 6.83
CA VAL A 323 9.37 -4.52 7.34
C VAL A 323 8.55 -5.41 8.27
N LEU A 324 8.54 -6.68 7.98
CA LEU A 324 7.82 -7.71 8.72
C LEU A 324 8.79 -8.74 9.27
N PRO A 325 9.23 -8.64 10.52
CA PRO A 325 9.85 -9.75 11.22
C PRO A 325 8.84 -10.89 11.37
N LEU A 326 9.28 -12.10 11.07
CA LEU A 326 8.44 -13.29 11.12
C LEU A 326 8.56 -13.97 12.50
N ASP A 327 7.42 -14.32 13.09
CA ASP A 327 7.40 -15.10 14.33
C ASP A 327 7.90 -16.54 14.12
N THR A 328 7.75 -17.04 12.91
CA THR A 328 8.28 -18.34 12.47
C THR A 328 8.98 -18.16 11.13
N PRO A 329 10.23 -18.61 11.01
CA PRO A 329 10.96 -18.53 9.76
C PRO A 329 10.24 -19.27 8.63
N ILE A 330 10.32 -18.73 7.42
CA ILE A 330 9.92 -19.44 6.21
C ILE A 330 11.12 -20.13 5.58
N THR A 331 10.93 -21.36 5.10
CA THR A 331 12.01 -22.14 4.48
C THR A 331 11.74 -22.30 3.00
N PHE A 332 12.64 -21.79 2.16
CA PHE A 332 12.70 -22.15 0.76
C PHE A 332 13.42 -23.47 0.64
N LYS A 333 12.75 -24.44 0.06
CA LYS A 333 13.33 -25.78 -0.12
C LYS A 333 14.18 -25.85 -1.38
N SER A 334 15.35 -26.47 -1.24
CA SER A 334 16.27 -26.76 -2.35
C SER A 334 15.60 -27.64 -3.39
N LEU A 335 16.02 -27.48 -4.64
CA LEU A 335 15.52 -28.25 -5.80
C LEU A 335 14.03 -28.14 -6.07
N ILE A 336 13.33 -27.21 -5.40
CA ILE A 336 11.89 -26.99 -5.54
C ILE A 336 11.67 -25.50 -5.81
N THR A 337 10.82 -25.17 -6.76
CA THR A 337 10.35 -23.80 -6.97
C THR A 337 9.48 -23.37 -5.78
N ASN A 338 9.76 -22.22 -5.20
CA ASN A 338 9.04 -21.70 -4.05
C ASN A 338 8.10 -20.57 -4.48
N LEU A 339 6.83 -20.65 -4.10
CA LEU A 339 5.85 -19.57 -4.26
C LEU A 339 5.66 -18.89 -2.91
N LEU A 340 6.10 -17.65 -2.80
CA LEU A 340 5.80 -16.81 -1.64
C LEU A 340 4.56 -15.97 -1.94
N GLN A 341 3.57 -16.10 -1.09
CA GLN A 341 2.38 -15.26 -1.11
C GLN A 341 2.36 -14.40 0.15
N ILE A 342 2.45 -13.09 0.00
CA ILE A 342 2.30 -12.12 1.08
C ILE A 342 0.94 -11.46 0.95
N ARG A 343 0.11 -11.58 1.98
CA ARG A 343 -1.20 -10.95 2.04
C ARG A 343 -1.17 -9.78 3.02
N LEU A 344 -1.23 -8.56 2.48
CA LEU A 344 -1.42 -7.34 3.25
C LEU A 344 -2.91 -7.01 3.28
N VAL A 345 -3.51 -7.00 4.45
CA VAL A 345 -4.96 -6.77 4.63
C VAL A 345 -5.16 -5.46 5.39
N ALA A 346 -6.07 -4.63 4.89
CA ALA A 346 -6.61 -3.52 5.65
C ALA A 346 -7.57 -4.09 6.71
N LEU A 347 -7.31 -3.83 7.96
CA LEU A 347 -8.14 -4.23 9.11
C LEU A 347 -8.81 -3.01 9.71
#